data_aad18a6069b47f61a1a1cf02f14f150c
#
_entry.id   aad18a6069b47f61a1a1cf02f14f150c
#
_cell.length_a   1.000
_cell.length_b   1.000
_cell.length_c   1.000
_cell.angle_alpha   90.00
_cell.angle_beta   90.00
_cell.angle_gamma   90.00
#
_symmetry.space_group_name_H-M   'P 1'
#
loop_
_entity.id
_entity.type
_entity.pdbx_description
1 polymer ?
#
loop_
_entity_poly.entity_id
_entity_poly.type
_entity_poly.pdbx_seq_one_letter_code
_entity_poly.pdbx_strand_id
1 'polypeptide(L)'
;IKDHSSHAYGMPMNGEYFQGLATTFEEKFGVKFEGIRDGAVKDPKENLLQLKTNIDIAMSVLDNSGLGDWLADKLVELGDKVNDDLSLSVQSDVDPFQDDRLRVKNLPIEPTTVTAKNHITGETKDVSIKLYEEPGQVKGTRRAISEIIKWANYVTDNRFVIVAADLAESINVNAGSLWGHYDPLGNQAGTRLKAPIQEAGNALTAVGFASQSLSKDPKKFNGVW
;
A
#
# COMPACT_ATOMS: atom_id res chain seq x y z
N ILE A 1 -3.67 -13.04 -6.20
CA ILE A 1 -2.37 -13.00 -5.48
C ILE A 1 -2.66 -12.43 -4.10
N LYS A 2 -2.29 -13.14 -3.04
CA LYS A 2 -2.44 -12.63 -1.67
C LYS A 2 -1.33 -11.63 -1.38
N ASP A 3 -1.58 -10.61 -0.56
CA ASP A 3 -0.66 -9.50 -0.27
C ASP A 3 0.76 -9.91 0.15
N HIS A 4 0.93 -11.09 0.73
CA HIS A 4 2.25 -11.58 1.17
C HIS A 4 2.94 -12.51 0.16
N SER A 5 2.32 -12.81 -0.98
CA SER A 5 2.91 -13.74 -1.97
C SER A 5 4.08 -13.14 -2.74
N SER A 6 4.25 -11.82 -2.72
CA SER A 6 5.44 -11.14 -3.24
C SER A 6 6.73 -11.52 -2.47
N HIS A 7 6.59 -12.01 -1.23
CA HIS A 7 7.70 -12.46 -0.37
C HIS A 7 7.72 -13.98 -0.18
N ALA A 8 6.84 -14.71 -0.85
CA ALA A 8 6.97 -16.16 -0.95
C ALA A 8 8.26 -16.48 -1.72
N TYR A 9 8.84 -17.65 -1.45
CA TYR A 9 9.96 -18.16 -2.23
C TYR A 9 9.68 -17.94 -3.71
N GLY A 10 10.57 -17.19 -4.36
CA GLY A 10 10.39 -16.77 -5.74
C GLY A 10 10.05 -17.94 -6.66
N MET A 11 9.29 -17.67 -7.69
CA MET A 11 9.04 -18.66 -8.72
C MET A 11 10.40 -19.11 -9.29
N PRO A 12 10.69 -20.41 -9.28
CA PRO A 12 11.93 -20.89 -9.90
C PRO A 12 11.99 -20.41 -11.34
N MET A 13 13.12 -19.83 -11.72
CA MET A 13 13.36 -19.48 -13.11
C MET A 13 13.15 -20.74 -13.96
N ASN A 14 12.40 -20.62 -15.06
CA ASN A 14 11.98 -21.75 -15.90
C ASN A 14 11.06 -22.78 -15.23
N GLY A 15 10.48 -22.47 -14.05
CA GLY A 15 9.43 -23.29 -13.46
C GLY A 15 8.10 -23.19 -14.22
N GLU A 16 7.17 -24.09 -13.94
CA GLU A 16 5.87 -24.21 -14.61
C GLU A 16 5.10 -22.86 -14.67
N TYR A 17 5.07 -22.11 -13.58
CA TYR A 17 4.45 -20.80 -13.53
C TYR A 17 5.11 -19.78 -14.45
N PHE A 18 6.43 -19.74 -14.44
CA PHE A 18 7.20 -18.86 -15.32
C PHE A 18 6.97 -19.21 -16.79
N GLN A 19 7.01 -20.49 -17.11
CA GLN A 19 6.74 -20.97 -18.48
C GLN A 19 5.30 -20.64 -18.93
N GLY A 20 4.31 -20.76 -18.04
CA GLY A 20 2.93 -20.40 -18.34
C GLY A 20 2.78 -18.91 -18.67
N LEU A 21 3.39 -18.03 -17.91
CA LEU A 21 3.39 -16.58 -18.17
C LEU A 21 4.10 -16.27 -19.50
N ALA A 22 5.27 -16.85 -19.72
CA ALA A 22 6.05 -16.65 -20.94
C ALA A 22 5.29 -17.15 -22.18
N THR A 23 4.66 -18.32 -22.10
CA THR A 23 3.86 -18.88 -23.21
C THR A 23 2.68 -17.95 -23.53
N THR A 24 1.95 -17.48 -22.54
CA THR A 24 0.84 -16.54 -22.75
C THR A 24 1.29 -15.26 -23.42
N PHE A 25 2.45 -14.73 -23.03
CA PHE A 25 3.03 -13.53 -23.64
C PHE A 25 3.46 -13.80 -25.10
N GLU A 26 4.17 -14.91 -25.33
CA GLU A 26 4.62 -15.32 -26.66
C GLU A 26 3.46 -15.49 -27.63
N GLU A 27 2.40 -16.17 -27.23
CA GLU A 27 1.20 -16.39 -28.05
C GLU A 27 0.49 -15.09 -28.37
N LYS A 28 0.37 -14.21 -27.35
CA LYS A 28 -0.34 -12.94 -27.52
C LYS A 28 0.37 -11.97 -28.43
N PHE A 29 1.71 -11.94 -28.39
CA PHE A 29 2.50 -10.94 -29.08
C PHE A 29 3.33 -11.48 -30.26
N GLY A 30 3.26 -12.78 -30.53
CA GLY A 30 3.95 -13.38 -31.65
C GLY A 30 5.48 -13.43 -31.52
N VAL A 31 5.99 -13.39 -30.30
CA VAL A 31 7.43 -13.46 -29.99
C VAL A 31 7.78 -14.80 -29.35
N LYS A 32 9.06 -15.11 -29.23
CA LYS A 32 9.52 -16.31 -28.54
C LYS A 32 10.72 -16.00 -27.69
N PHE A 33 10.63 -16.33 -26.41
CA PHE A 33 11.74 -16.21 -25.47
C PHE A 33 12.74 -17.34 -25.65
N GLU A 34 14.03 -17.04 -25.50
CA GLU A 34 15.11 -18.01 -25.65
C GLU A 34 15.37 -18.76 -24.35
N GLY A 35 15.59 -20.07 -24.44
CA GLY A 35 16.10 -20.93 -23.37
C GLY A 35 15.21 -21.14 -22.15
N ILE A 36 14.05 -20.54 -22.10
CA ILE A 36 13.18 -20.63 -20.89
C ILE A 36 12.61 -22.03 -20.63
N ARG A 37 12.68 -22.92 -21.66
CA ARG A 37 12.19 -24.30 -21.60
C ARG A 37 13.31 -25.31 -21.41
N ASP A 38 14.55 -24.89 -21.47
CA ASP A 38 15.74 -25.76 -21.46
C ASP A 38 16.29 -25.96 -20.04
N GLY A 39 15.59 -25.46 -19.04
CA GLY A 39 16.03 -25.48 -17.65
C GLY A 39 16.93 -24.29 -17.29
N ALA A 40 17.34 -24.23 -16.03
CA ALA A 40 18.18 -23.14 -15.55
C ALA A 40 19.60 -23.22 -16.14
N VAL A 41 20.07 -22.12 -16.72
CA VAL A 41 21.44 -21.96 -17.15
C VAL A 41 22.35 -21.93 -15.93
N LYS A 42 23.36 -22.80 -15.89
CA LYS A 42 24.26 -22.94 -14.73
C LYS A 42 25.37 -21.89 -14.73
N ASP A 43 25.81 -21.46 -15.90
CA ASP A 43 26.82 -20.40 -15.98
C ASP A 43 26.20 -19.03 -15.77
N PRO A 44 26.70 -18.24 -14.81
CA PRO A 44 26.14 -16.93 -14.49
C PRO A 44 26.20 -15.91 -15.63
N LYS A 45 27.23 -15.99 -16.49
CA LYS A 45 27.37 -15.07 -17.61
C LYS A 45 26.40 -15.42 -18.73
N GLU A 46 26.26 -16.70 -19.05
CA GLU A 46 25.27 -17.18 -20.03
C GLU A 46 23.85 -16.87 -19.55
N ASN A 47 23.56 -17.06 -18.25
CA ASN A 47 22.29 -16.72 -17.66
C ASN A 47 21.97 -15.22 -17.78
N LEU A 48 22.96 -14.36 -17.51
CA LEU A 48 22.79 -12.92 -17.68
C LEU A 48 22.54 -12.51 -19.12
N LEU A 49 23.25 -13.15 -20.07
CA LEU A 49 23.05 -12.91 -21.52
C LEU A 49 21.65 -13.35 -21.96
N GLN A 50 21.22 -14.52 -21.56
CA GLN A 50 19.88 -15.03 -21.86
C GLN A 50 18.80 -14.11 -21.27
N LEU A 51 18.96 -13.67 -20.03
CA LEU A 51 18.04 -12.71 -19.38
C LEU A 51 17.97 -11.41 -20.18
N LYS A 52 19.12 -10.86 -20.57
CA LYS A 52 19.18 -9.64 -21.39
C LYS A 52 18.46 -9.83 -22.72
N THR A 53 18.72 -10.91 -23.45
CA THR A 53 18.03 -11.22 -24.70
C THR A 53 16.51 -11.27 -24.52
N ASN A 54 16.05 -11.92 -23.47
CA ASN A 54 14.60 -12.03 -23.20
C ASN A 54 13.97 -10.70 -22.78
N ILE A 55 14.71 -9.86 -22.09
CA ILE A 55 14.28 -8.48 -21.80
C ILE A 55 14.18 -7.68 -23.11
N ASP A 56 15.15 -7.76 -23.98
CA ASP A 56 15.15 -7.06 -25.27
C ASP A 56 13.97 -7.52 -26.15
N ILE A 57 13.64 -8.81 -26.14
CA ILE A 57 12.44 -9.36 -26.79
C ILE A 57 11.16 -8.74 -26.20
N ALA A 58 11.03 -8.71 -24.89
CA ALA A 58 9.86 -8.14 -24.23
C ALA A 58 9.74 -6.63 -24.51
N MET A 59 10.85 -5.90 -24.48
CA MET A 59 10.88 -4.47 -24.79
C MET A 59 10.51 -4.18 -26.23
N SER A 60 10.95 -5.02 -27.18
CA SER A 60 10.58 -4.87 -28.59
C SER A 60 9.07 -4.97 -28.83
N VAL A 61 8.35 -5.71 -27.99
CA VAL A 61 6.88 -5.77 -28.04
C VAL A 61 6.28 -4.44 -27.64
N LEU A 62 6.80 -3.77 -26.62
CA LEU A 62 6.33 -2.44 -26.20
C LEU A 62 6.55 -1.42 -27.33
N ASP A 63 7.72 -1.46 -27.95
CA ASP A 63 8.08 -0.50 -29.01
C ASP A 63 7.26 -0.72 -30.30
N ASN A 64 6.99 -1.98 -30.66
CA ASN A 64 6.38 -2.32 -31.96
C ASN A 64 4.86 -2.53 -31.92
N SER A 65 4.27 -2.74 -30.75
CA SER A 65 2.84 -3.02 -30.63
C SER A 65 1.95 -1.78 -30.47
N GLY A 66 2.54 -0.59 -30.35
CA GLY A 66 1.83 0.63 -29.98
C GLY A 66 1.28 0.62 -28.53
N LEU A 67 1.69 -0.37 -27.73
CA LEU A 67 1.21 -0.50 -26.34
C LEU A 67 1.70 0.66 -25.46
N GLY A 68 2.93 1.16 -25.72
CA GLY A 68 3.48 2.31 -25.04
C GLY A 68 2.66 3.58 -25.30
N ASP A 69 2.35 3.85 -26.57
CA ASP A 69 1.52 5.00 -26.96
C ASP A 69 0.11 4.87 -26.41
N TRP A 70 -0.50 3.69 -26.52
CA TRP A 70 -1.82 3.43 -25.92
C TRP A 70 -1.83 3.68 -24.41
N LEU A 71 -0.80 3.25 -23.69
CA LEU A 71 -0.69 3.49 -22.24
C LEU A 71 -0.54 4.98 -21.93
N ALA A 72 0.30 5.68 -22.69
CA ALA A 72 0.49 7.13 -22.55
C ALA A 72 -0.83 7.87 -22.78
N ASP A 73 -1.55 7.56 -23.85
CA ASP A 73 -2.86 8.16 -24.15
C ASP A 73 -3.87 7.87 -23.06
N LYS A 74 -3.88 6.65 -22.50
CA LYS A 74 -4.77 6.30 -21.37
C LYS A 74 -4.42 7.03 -20.09
N LEU A 75 -3.17 7.25 -19.80
CA LEU A 75 -2.74 8.04 -18.64
C LEU A 75 -3.14 9.52 -18.78
N VAL A 76 -3.00 10.10 -19.96
CA VAL A 76 -3.48 11.46 -20.27
C VAL A 76 -5.01 11.53 -20.13
N GLU A 77 -5.74 10.61 -20.78
CA GLU A 77 -7.20 10.52 -20.68
C GLU A 77 -7.70 10.43 -19.24
N LEU A 78 -7.00 9.64 -18.40
CA LEU A 78 -7.34 9.52 -16.97
C LEU A 78 -6.97 10.79 -16.20
N GLY A 79 -5.84 11.42 -16.53
CA GLY A 79 -5.43 12.69 -15.93
C GLY A 79 -6.44 13.80 -16.22
N ASP A 80 -6.91 13.90 -17.45
CA ASP A 80 -7.91 14.90 -17.87
C ASP A 80 -9.29 14.70 -17.22
N LYS A 81 -9.58 13.48 -16.76
CA LYS A 81 -10.80 13.16 -16.01
C LYS A 81 -10.71 13.44 -14.51
N VAL A 82 -9.51 13.67 -14.00
CA VAL A 82 -9.33 14.09 -12.61
C VAL A 82 -9.82 15.52 -12.50
N ASN A 83 -10.88 15.72 -11.75
CA ASN A 83 -11.47 17.03 -11.56
C ASN A 83 -10.50 17.95 -10.79
N ASP A 84 -10.17 19.11 -11.34
CA ASP A 84 -9.34 20.13 -10.69
C ASP A 84 -9.93 20.61 -9.34
N ASP A 85 -11.24 20.41 -9.17
CA ASP A 85 -11.98 20.74 -7.95
C ASP A 85 -11.97 19.63 -6.88
N LEU A 86 -11.12 18.62 -7.01
CA LEU A 86 -10.88 17.66 -5.93
C LEU A 86 -10.19 18.37 -4.74
N SER A 87 -10.93 19.27 -4.10
CA SER A 87 -10.55 19.77 -2.79
C SER A 87 -10.71 18.64 -1.75
N LEU A 88 -9.72 17.77 -1.68
CA LEU A 88 -9.57 16.83 -0.58
C LEU A 88 -9.18 17.61 0.69
N SER A 89 -10.12 18.42 1.17
CA SER A 89 -10.00 19.09 2.45
C SER A 89 -10.31 18.08 3.55
N VAL A 90 -9.32 17.32 3.96
CA VAL A 90 -9.37 16.51 5.18
C VAL A 90 -9.21 17.45 6.37
N GLN A 91 -10.29 18.11 6.77
CA GLN A 91 -10.31 18.91 7.99
C GLN A 91 -10.56 18.00 9.17
N SER A 92 -9.69 18.02 10.16
CA SER A 92 -9.92 17.41 11.47
C SER A 92 -9.96 18.51 12.51
N ASP A 93 -11.02 18.51 13.32
CA ASP A 93 -11.11 19.37 14.49
C ASP A 93 -10.24 18.85 15.65
N VAL A 94 -9.68 17.66 15.48
CA VAL A 94 -8.78 17.03 16.45
C VAL A 94 -7.33 17.27 16.02
N ASP A 95 -6.58 18.02 16.83
CA ASP A 95 -5.13 18.09 16.72
C ASP A 95 -4.51 16.90 17.48
N PRO A 96 -3.94 15.91 16.78
CA PRO A 96 -3.37 14.74 17.44
C PRO A 96 -2.21 15.07 18.37
N PHE A 97 -1.54 16.21 18.21
CA PHE A 97 -0.49 16.65 19.15
C PHE A 97 -1.05 17.25 20.44
N GLN A 98 -2.26 17.73 20.43
CA GLN A 98 -2.89 18.35 21.59
C GLN A 98 -3.94 17.45 22.27
N ASP A 99 -4.40 16.41 21.58
CA ASP A 99 -5.41 15.51 22.15
C ASP A 99 -4.84 14.70 23.32
N ASP A 100 -5.42 14.89 24.50
CA ASP A 100 -4.95 14.21 25.71
C ASP A 100 -5.08 12.69 25.64
N ARG A 101 -6.00 12.15 24.85
CA ARG A 101 -6.16 10.70 24.65
C ARG A 101 -4.97 10.05 23.95
N LEU A 102 -4.16 10.83 23.21
CA LEU A 102 -2.94 10.38 22.53
C LEU A 102 -1.67 10.58 23.37
N ARG A 103 -1.78 11.18 24.56
CA ARG A 103 -0.65 11.31 25.49
C ARG A 103 -0.34 9.97 26.12
N VAL A 104 0.95 9.61 26.21
CA VAL A 104 1.41 8.33 26.75
C VAL A 104 0.78 8.04 28.14
N LYS A 105 0.69 9.04 28.99
CA LYS A 105 0.12 8.91 30.35
C LYS A 105 -1.38 8.58 30.38
N ASN A 106 -2.08 8.80 29.27
CA ASN A 106 -3.54 8.65 29.17
C ASN A 106 -3.94 7.49 28.24
N LEU A 107 -2.95 6.78 27.66
CA LEU A 107 -3.24 5.60 26.87
C LEU A 107 -3.85 4.50 27.75
N PRO A 108 -4.85 3.76 27.23
CA PRO A 108 -5.47 2.67 28.00
C PRO A 108 -4.45 1.56 28.27
N ILE A 109 -4.24 1.22 29.53
CA ILE A 109 -3.36 0.15 29.97
C ILE A 109 -4.02 -1.21 29.72
N GLU A 110 -5.29 -1.31 30.08
CA GLU A 110 -6.08 -2.53 29.89
C GLU A 110 -6.64 -2.64 28.47
N PRO A 111 -6.85 -3.86 27.96
CA PRO A 111 -7.56 -4.05 26.69
C PRO A 111 -8.91 -3.34 26.71
N THR A 112 -9.13 -2.49 25.72
CA THR A 112 -10.30 -1.64 25.65
C THR A 112 -11.08 -1.94 24.38
N THR A 113 -12.40 -2.07 24.50
CA THR A 113 -13.30 -2.12 23.35
C THR A 113 -13.91 -0.75 23.13
N VAL A 114 -13.76 -0.23 21.91
CA VAL A 114 -14.27 1.07 21.50
C VAL A 114 -15.23 0.91 20.34
N THR A 115 -16.25 1.74 20.25
CA THR A 115 -17.17 1.77 19.12
C THR A 115 -16.68 2.79 18.10
N ALA A 116 -16.11 2.30 17.00
CA ALA A 116 -15.70 3.14 15.87
C ALA A 116 -16.90 3.46 14.99
N LYS A 117 -16.98 4.69 14.50
CA LYS A 117 -18.00 5.15 13.56
C LYS A 117 -17.38 5.42 12.19
N ASN A 118 -18.01 4.93 11.15
CA ASN A 118 -17.68 5.28 9.77
C ASN A 118 -18.31 6.64 9.47
N HIS A 119 -17.48 7.65 9.26
CA HIS A 119 -17.94 9.02 9.01
C HIS A 119 -18.61 9.21 7.63
N ILE A 120 -18.43 8.26 6.70
CA ILE A 120 -19.06 8.29 5.38
C ILE A 120 -20.44 7.62 5.42
N THR A 121 -20.51 6.39 5.94
CA THR A 121 -21.73 5.58 5.90
C THR A 121 -22.58 5.71 7.18
N GLY A 122 -22.00 6.21 8.27
CA GLY A 122 -22.64 6.22 9.60
C GLY A 122 -22.61 4.87 10.32
N GLU A 123 -22.11 3.82 9.68
CA GLU A 123 -21.96 2.48 10.28
C GLU A 123 -21.08 2.52 11.51
N THR A 124 -21.42 1.71 12.50
CA THR A 124 -20.62 1.56 13.74
C THR A 124 -20.17 0.11 13.89
N LYS A 125 -19.01 -0.06 14.50
CA LYS A 125 -18.50 -1.38 14.89
C LYS A 125 -17.63 -1.30 16.13
N ASP A 126 -17.64 -2.37 16.90
CA ASP A 126 -16.78 -2.52 18.05
C ASP A 126 -15.39 -3.00 17.62
N VAL A 127 -14.37 -2.33 18.13
CA VAL A 127 -12.95 -2.59 17.86
C VAL A 127 -12.25 -2.81 19.18
N SER A 128 -11.63 -3.99 19.33
CA SER A 128 -10.76 -4.27 20.45
C SER A 128 -9.37 -3.73 20.21
N ILE A 129 -8.83 -3.00 21.18
CA ILE A 129 -7.51 -2.37 21.14
C ILE A 129 -6.73 -2.80 22.39
N LYS A 130 -5.53 -3.32 22.19
CA LYS A 130 -4.63 -3.74 23.27
C LYS A 130 -3.25 -3.12 23.05
N LEU A 131 -3.01 -1.96 23.68
CA LEU A 131 -1.77 -1.20 23.50
C LEU A 131 -0.57 -1.82 24.25
N TYR A 132 -0.82 -2.45 25.38
CA TYR A 132 0.21 -3.04 26.24
C TYR A 132 0.03 -4.55 26.34
N GLU A 133 1.12 -5.25 26.47
CA GLU A 133 1.13 -6.69 26.78
C GLU A 133 1.33 -6.90 28.28
N GLU A 134 0.92 -8.06 28.76
CA GLU A 134 1.16 -8.44 30.16
C GLU A 134 2.65 -8.42 30.49
N PRO A 135 3.05 -7.99 31.70
CA PRO A 135 4.43 -8.02 32.13
C PRO A 135 5.07 -9.39 31.94
N GLY A 136 6.24 -9.44 31.32
CA GLY A 136 6.96 -10.68 31.04
C GLY A 136 6.61 -11.36 29.72
N GLN A 137 5.60 -10.88 28.99
CA GLN A 137 5.34 -11.37 27.64
C GLN A 137 6.25 -10.72 26.62
N VAL A 138 6.90 -11.54 25.79
CA VAL A 138 7.74 -11.09 24.69
C VAL A 138 6.93 -11.13 23.42
N LYS A 139 6.69 -9.96 22.82
CA LYS A 139 6.03 -9.83 21.51
C LYS A 139 6.81 -8.90 20.61
N GLY A 140 6.70 -9.13 19.30
CA GLY A 140 7.32 -8.25 18.31
C GLY A 140 6.75 -6.83 18.38
N THR A 141 7.62 -5.82 18.40
CA THR A 141 7.26 -4.38 18.46
C THR A 141 6.31 -3.96 17.33
N ARG A 142 6.32 -4.64 16.19
CA ARG A 142 5.40 -4.40 15.07
C ARG A 142 3.92 -4.56 15.43
N ARG A 143 3.58 -5.39 16.44
CA ARG A 143 2.20 -5.49 16.93
C ARG A 143 1.77 -4.24 17.68
N ALA A 144 2.68 -3.66 18.47
CA ALA A 144 2.39 -2.42 19.18
C ALA A 144 2.09 -1.27 18.20
N ILE A 145 2.81 -1.18 17.09
CA ILE A 145 2.56 -0.17 16.05
C ILE A 145 1.12 -0.26 15.53
N SER A 146 0.65 -1.48 15.21
CA SER A 146 -0.73 -1.68 14.73
C SER A 146 -1.77 -1.19 15.74
N GLU A 147 -1.60 -1.55 17.00
CA GLU A 147 -2.53 -1.16 18.06
C GLU A 147 -2.50 0.35 18.33
N ILE A 148 -1.31 0.97 18.28
CA ILE A 148 -1.17 2.44 18.42
C ILE A 148 -1.87 3.15 17.25
N ILE A 149 -1.68 2.70 16.01
CA ILE A 149 -2.34 3.30 14.84
C ILE A 149 -3.86 3.09 14.93
N LYS A 150 -4.32 1.94 15.39
CA LYS A 150 -5.73 1.65 15.62
C LYS A 150 -6.35 2.61 16.63
N TRP A 151 -5.65 2.83 17.75
CA TRP A 151 -6.06 3.81 18.77
C TRP A 151 -6.06 5.23 18.21
N ALA A 152 -5.00 5.63 17.50
CA ALA A 152 -4.90 6.94 16.88
C ALA A 152 -6.04 7.17 15.87
N ASN A 153 -6.36 6.18 15.03
CA ASN A 153 -7.48 6.26 14.09
C ASN A 153 -8.83 6.34 14.81
N TYR A 154 -9.01 5.64 15.92
CA TYR A 154 -10.21 5.78 16.73
C TYR A 154 -10.34 7.20 17.30
N VAL A 155 -9.27 7.73 17.92
CA VAL A 155 -9.27 9.04 18.57
C VAL A 155 -9.48 10.19 17.58
N THR A 156 -8.91 10.08 16.39
CA THR A 156 -8.90 11.13 15.37
C THR A 156 -9.96 10.93 14.28
N ASP A 157 -10.91 10.04 14.51
CA ASP A 157 -11.93 9.71 13.52
C ASP A 157 -11.34 9.26 12.17
N ASN A 158 -10.45 8.27 12.26
CA ASN A 158 -9.84 7.59 11.12
C ASN A 158 -8.96 8.49 10.22
N ARG A 159 -8.11 9.33 10.83
CA ARG A 159 -7.27 10.30 10.10
C ARG A 159 -5.85 9.81 9.78
N PHE A 160 -5.41 8.69 10.36
CA PHE A 160 -4.08 8.14 10.09
C PHE A 160 -4.09 7.23 8.87
N VAL A 161 -3.45 7.70 7.80
CA VAL A 161 -3.32 6.95 6.55
C VAL A 161 -2.13 6.01 6.62
N ILE A 162 -2.33 4.78 6.17
CA ILE A 162 -1.31 3.74 6.15
C ILE A 162 -0.89 3.51 4.71
N VAL A 163 0.39 3.68 4.45
CA VAL A 163 1.02 3.35 3.17
C VAL A 163 2.12 2.32 3.45
N ALA A 164 1.97 1.12 2.93
CA ALA A 164 2.93 0.05 3.12
C ALA A 164 3.22 -0.61 1.77
N ALA A 165 4.49 -0.79 1.46
CA ALA A 165 4.97 -1.33 0.19
C ALA A 165 4.62 -2.82 0.04
N ASP A 166 3.34 -3.15 -0.13
CA ASP A 166 2.78 -4.52 -0.21
C ASP A 166 3.09 -5.41 1.02
N LEU A 167 3.46 -4.78 2.14
CA LEU A 167 3.93 -5.45 3.36
C LEU A 167 3.03 -5.23 4.57
N ALA A 168 1.87 -4.59 4.41
CA ALA A 168 1.02 -4.18 5.53
C ALA A 168 0.69 -5.33 6.50
N GLU A 169 0.52 -6.56 5.98
CA GLU A 169 0.29 -7.74 6.81
C GLU A 169 1.56 -8.23 7.52
N SER A 170 2.68 -8.29 6.81
CA SER A 170 3.94 -8.81 7.36
C SER A 170 4.54 -7.90 8.43
N ILE A 171 4.32 -6.59 8.31
CA ILE A 171 4.71 -5.60 9.33
C ILE A 171 3.60 -5.31 10.35
N ASN A 172 2.45 -6.01 10.23
CA ASN A 172 1.29 -5.91 11.12
C ASN A 172 0.69 -4.50 11.24
N VAL A 173 0.64 -3.70 10.19
CA VAL A 173 -0.02 -2.40 10.22
C VAL A 173 -1.42 -2.40 9.59
N ASN A 174 -1.80 -3.47 8.92
CA ASN A 174 -3.09 -3.60 8.25
C ASN A 174 -4.29 -3.39 9.18
N ALA A 175 -4.22 -3.88 10.42
CA ALA A 175 -5.27 -3.71 11.41
C ALA A 175 -5.38 -2.28 11.97
N GLY A 176 -4.37 -1.44 11.72
CA GLY A 176 -4.40 -0.02 12.12
C GLY A 176 -5.47 0.79 11.39
N SER A 177 -5.83 0.41 10.15
CA SER A 177 -6.96 1.00 9.45
C SER A 177 -8.27 0.39 9.96
N LEU A 178 -9.10 1.20 10.59
CA LEU A 178 -10.38 0.74 11.15
C LEU A 178 -11.33 0.26 10.05
N TRP A 179 -11.31 0.86 8.88
CA TRP A 179 -12.23 0.57 7.78
C TRP A 179 -11.54 -0.05 6.56
N GLY A 180 -10.31 -0.52 6.70
CA GLY A 180 -9.60 -1.27 5.69
C GLY A 180 -9.00 -0.43 4.56
N HIS A 181 -8.96 -0.98 3.37
CA HIS A 181 -8.40 -0.30 2.20
C HIS A 181 -9.28 0.87 1.74
N TYR A 182 -8.63 1.97 1.39
CA TYR A 182 -9.27 3.04 0.66
C TYR A 182 -9.59 2.61 -0.78
N ASP A 183 -10.81 2.86 -1.18
CA ASP A 183 -11.28 2.70 -2.56
C ASP A 183 -12.18 3.90 -2.88
N PRO A 184 -11.82 4.73 -3.87
CA PRO A 184 -12.58 5.93 -4.19
C PRO A 184 -14.02 5.63 -4.66
N LEU A 185 -14.28 4.43 -5.16
CA LEU A 185 -15.60 4.03 -5.63
C LEU A 185 -16.37 3.15 -4.64
N GLY A 186 -15.67 2.40 -3.79
CA GLY A 186 -16.30 1.40 -2.92
C GLY A 186 -16.11 1.62 -1.43
N ASN A 187 -14.99 2.17 -0.98
CA ASN A 187 -14.69 2.35 0.44
C ASN A 187 -13.87 3.61 0.73
N GLN A 188 -14.54 4.74 0.75
CA GLN A 188 -13.90 6.03 1.02
C GLN A 188 -13.49 6.24 2.49
N ALA A 189 -14.01 5.43 3.40
CA ALA A 189 -13.62 5.48 4.81
C ALA A 189 -12.35 4.69 5.14
N GLY A 190 -11.86 3.88 4.21
CA GLY A 190 -10.60 3.17 4.36
C GLY A 190 -9.42 4.13 4.45
N THR A 191 -8.45 3.82 5.30
CA THR A 191 -7.22 4.62 5.46
C THR A 191 -5.96 3.86 5.06
N ARG A 192 -6.09 2.63 4.57
CA ARG A 192 -4.98 1.88 4.02
C ARG A 192 -4.94 2.05 2.51
N LEU A 193 -3.91 2.70 2.00
CA LEU A 193 -3.72 2.84 0.56
C LEU A 193 -3.14 1.56 -0.03
N LYS A 194 -3.60 1.19 -1.22
CA LYS A 194 -2.98 0.14 -2.02
C LYS A 194 -1.69 0.71 -2.60
N ALA A 195 -0.57 0.28 -2.08
CA ALA A 195 0.74 0.72 -2.53
C ALA A 195 1.54 -0.49 -3.05
N PRO A 196 2.16 -0.37 -4.24
CA PRO A 196 3.08 -1.38 -4.72
C PRO A 196 4.38 -1.36 -3.90
N ILE A 197 5.27 -2.31 -4.14
CA ILE A 197 6.61 -2.35 -3.54
C ILE A 197 7.44 -1.19 -4.13
N GLN A 198 7.30 -0.02 -3.53
CA GLN A 198 7.97 1.20 -3.97
C GLN A 198 8.14 2.16 -2.78
N GLU A 199 9.20 1.99 -2.03
CA GLU A 199 9.47 2.74 -0.81
C GLU A 199 9.60 4.25 -1.08
N ALA A 200 10.29 4.62 -2.16
CA ALA A 200 10.45 6.04 -2.55
C ALA A 200 9.09 6.70 -2.86
N GLY A 201 8.21 6.01 -3.60
CA GLY A 201 6.87 6.48 -3.88
C GLY A 201 6.01 6.62 -2.63
N ASN A 202 6.13 5.67 -1.70
CA ASN A 202 5.44 5.74 -0.42
C ASN A 202 5.93 6.91 0.44
N ALA A 203 7.24 7.16 0.46
CA ALA A 203 7.81 8.32 1.15
C ALA A 203 7.33 9.64 0.52
N LEU A 204 7.31 9.75 -0.80
CA LEU A 204 6.77 10.92 -1.50
C LEU A 204 5.28 11.12 -1.25
N THR A 205 4.51 10.04 -1.16
CA THR A 205 3.09 10.10 -0.77
C THR A 205 2.95 10.69 0.63
N ALA A 206 3.74 10.25 1.61
CA ALA A 206 3.74 10.80 2.95
C ALA A 206 4.12 12.29 2.98
N VAL A 207 5.13 12.69 2.18
CA VAL A 207 5.52 14.09 2.01
C VAL A 207 4.39 14.91 1.38
N GLY A 208 3.71 14.36 0.36
CA GLY A 208 2.57 15.00 -0.28
C GLY A 208 1.44 15.27 0.70
N PHE A 209 1.09 14.28 1.51
CA PHE A 209 0.10 14.46 2.58
C PHE A 209 0.55 15.48 3.63
N ALA A 210 1.79 15.41 4.09
CA ALA A 210 2.32 16.36 5.09
C ALA A 210 2.38 17.80 4.57
N SER A 211 2.67 17.99 3.28
CA SER A 211 2.72 19.32 2.66
C SER A 211 1.35 19.99 2.55
N GLN A 212 0.26 19.22 2.53
CA GLN A 212 -1.11 19.77 2.58
C GLN A 212 -1.47 20.36 3.95
N SER A 213 -0.69 20.09 4.98
CA SER A 213 -0.89 20.64 6.32
C SER A 213 -0.53 22.12 6.44
N LEU A 214 0.00 22.74 5.39
CA LEU A 214 0.24 24.18 5.30
C LEU A 214 -1.06 24.97 5.13
N SER A 215 -2.03 24.70 6.01
CA SER A 215 -3.23 25.52 6.14
C SER A 215 -2.84 26.94 6.51
N LYS A 216 -3.50 27.94 5.92
CA LYS A 216 -3.37 29.34 6.33
C LYS A 216 -3.85 29.57 7.77
N ASP A 217 -4.58 28.61 8.33
CA ASP A 217 -5.00 28.63 9.74
C ASP A 217 -4.10 27.69 10.56
N PRO A 218 -3.16 28.23 11.37
CA PRO A 218 -2.23 27.44 12.16
C PRO A 218 -2.91 26.62 13.26
N LYS A 219 -4.20 26.83 13.52
CA LYS A 219 -4.99 26.03 14.47
C LYS A 219 -5.65 24.82 13.84
N LYS A 220 -5.63 24.71 12.52
CA LYS A 220 -6.19 23.57 11.82
C LYS A 220 -5.06 22.65 11.37
N PHE A 221 -4.94 21.53 12.05
CA PHE A 221 -4.04 20.50 11.67
C PHE A 221 -4.66 19.68 10.53
N ASN A 222 -4.07 19.77 9.36
CA ASN A 222 -4.44 18.98 8.18
C ASN A 222 -3.35 17.94 7.89
N GLY A 223 -2.72 17.42 8.91
CA GLY A 223 -1.60 16.53 8.75
C GLY A 223 -2.00 15.06 8.69
N VAL A 224 -1.19 14.33 7.96
CA VAL A 224 -1.09 12.88 7.98
C VAL A 224 0.30 12.53 8.49
N TRP A 225 0.38 11.52 9.30
CA TRP A 225 1.64 11.00 9.86
C TRP A 225 2.00 9.70 9.18
#